data_9a7952b10a2263b4a6c5684465fa9ae4
#
_entry.id   9a7952b10a2263b4a6c5684465fa9ae4
#
_cell.length_a   1.000
_cell.length_b   1.000
_cell.length_c   1.000
_cell.angle_alpha   90.00
_cell.angle_beta   90.00
_cell.angle_gamma   90.00
#
_symmetry.space_group_name_H-M   'P 1'
#
loop_
_entity.id
_entity.type
_entity.pdbx_description
1 polymer ?
#
loop_
_entity_poly.entity_id
_entity_poly.type
_entity_poly.pdbx_seq_one_letter_code
_entity_poly.pdbx_strand_id
1 'polypeptide(L)'
;MCIRDSRSILPGNVEYRGGFEFNVYNAGHIPGAVMFNFPQDDFLFTGDIHTVNTQLTRAAKSHPCKTLAIESTYGGREHPDRIETEKELLDSVEDVVNKGGQVVLPSFGLGRSQELLMLVEKLGVEVWLDGMGRDIARILQKYPGSIRDVGGMNKAYRNTNFVKYARQRKAAMRGDVIVTTSGMLNGGPVLHYLSEIRKNPSSAVFLTGFQVPGTNGHMLKETGKLRLERGDSSPPVDINCQLKSFDLSGHAGHSQIVDFINKCNPEKVILYHGDNREAFKEDLKDYEVILPMENETIEID
;
A
#
# COMPACT_ATOMS: atom_id res chain seq x y z
N MET A 1 1.26 5.73 -27.35
CA MET A 1 -0.03 6.32 -26.95
C MET A 1 0.19 7.76 -26.52
N CYS A 2 -0.42 8.73 -27.20
CA CYS A 2 -0.21 10.17 -26.91
C CYS A 2 -1.06 10.56 -25.68
N ILE A 3 -0.42 10.95 -24.58
CA ILE A 3 -1.07 11.37 -23.33
C ILE A 3 -1.68 12.80 -23.44
N ARG A 4 -1.81 13.36 -24.65
CA ARG A 4 -2.27 14.74 -24.84
C ARG A 4 -3.70 15.03 -24.39
N ASP A 5 -4.53 13.96 -24.21
CA ASP A 5 -5.94 14.09 -23.86
C ASP A 5 -6.26 13.71 -22.42
N SER A 6 -5.23 13.48 -21.57
CA SER A 6 -5.43 13.19 -20.16
C SER A 6 -5.73 14.46 -19.37
N ARG A 7 -6.75 14.40 -18.52
CA ARG A 7 -7.09 15.45 -17.55
C ARG A 7 -7.02 14.90 -16.14
N SER A 8 -6.60 15.72 -15.18
CA SER A 8 -6.65 15.38 -13.78
C SER A 8 -8.10 15.40 -13.28
N ILE A 9 -8.50 14.36 -12.57
CA ILE A 9 -9.76 14.26 -11.87
C ILE A 9 -9.46 14.27 -10.37
N LEU A 10 -10.23 15.02 -9.59
CA LEU A 10 -10.08 15.10 -8.14
C LEU A 10 -11.36 14.61 -7.46
N PRO A 11 -11.26 13.96 -6.29
CA PRO A 11 -12.43 13.59 -5.48
C PRO A 11 -13.32 14.78 -5.18
N GLY A 12 -14.64 14.59 -5.25
CA GLY A 12 -15.65 15.62 -5.06
C GLY A 12 -16.09 16.35 -6.34
N ASN A 13 -15.46 16.06 -7.47
CA ASN A 13 -15.87 16.64 -8.75
C ASN A 13 -16.94 15.78 -9.43
N VAL A 14 -17.87 16.45 -10.10
CA VAL A 14 -18.78 15.86 -11.09
C VAL A 14 -18.13 16.05 -12.45
N GLU A 15 -18.02 14.99 -13.22
CA GLU A 15 -17.41 15.03 -14.55
C GLU A 15 -18.43 14.56 -15.61
N TYR A 16 -18.39 15.19 -16.79
CA TYR A 16 -19.16 14.80 -17.97
C TYR A 16 -18.22 14.37 -19.08
N ARG A 17 -18.32 13.11 -19.51
CA ARG A 17 -17.48 12.58 -20.58
C ARG A 17 -18.23 11.57 -21.42
N GLY A 18 -18.20 11.76 -22.75
CA GLY A 18 -18.79 10.79 -23.67
C GLY A 18 -20.30 10.54 -23.46
N GLY A 19 -21.03 11.51 -22.89
CA GLY A 19 -22.45 11.37 -22.58
C GLY A 19 -22.73 10.81 -21.17
N PHE A 20 -21.68 10.50 -20.39
CA PHE A 20 -21.83 10.00 -19.03
C PHE A 20 -21.53 11.11 -18.00
N GLU A 21 -22.38 11.20 -17.00
CA GLU A 21 -22.11 11.91 -15.76
C GLU A 21 -21.57 10.94 -14.72
N PHE A 22 -20.51 11.31 -14.00
CA PHE A 22 -20.01 10.52 -12.89
C PHE A 22 -19.45 11.39 -11.76
N ASN A 23 -19.62 10.93 -10.54
CA ASN A 23 -18.99 11.49 -9.37
C ASN A 23 -17.69 10.74 -9.03
N VAL A 24 -16.73 11.46 -8.48
CA VAL A 24 -15.44 10.91 -8.11
C VAL A 24 -15.27 10.97 -6.59
N TYR A 25 -15.05 9.82 -5.95
CA TYR A 25 -14.85 9.73 -4.51
C TYR A 25 -13.47 9.16 -4.19
N ASN A 26 -12.95 9.47 -3.01
CA ASN A 26 -11.69 8.91 -2.55
C ASN A 26 -11.84 7.42 -2.23
N ALA A 27 -10.95 6.58 -2.76
CA ALA A 27 -10.94 5.12 -2.53
C ALA A 27 -10.10 4.69 -1.31
N GLY A 28 -9.24 5.55 -0.77
CA GLY A 28 -8.46 5.28 0.45
C GLY A 28 -7.22 4.42 0.26
N HIS A 29 -7.11 3.65 -0.80
CA HIS A 29 -6.03 2.69 -1.05
C HIS A 29 -4.64 3.35 -1.09
N ILE A 30 -4.42 4.24 -2.03
CA ILE A 30 -3.19 5.03 -2.19
C ILE A 30 -3.54 6.47 -2.56
N PRO A 31 -2.62 7.45 -2.43
CA PRO A 31 -2.88 8.81 -2.87
C PRO A 31 -3.28 8.88 -4.34
N GLY A 32 -4.48 9.41 -4.62
CA GLY A 32 -5.03 9.52 -5.96
C GLY A 32 -5.91 8.34 -6.39
N ALA A 33 -6.03 7.27 -5.61
CA ALA A 33 -7.03 6.23 -5.84
C ALA A 33 -8.45 6.77 -5.64
N VAL A 34 -9.34 6.47 -6.59
CA VAL A 34 -10.71 7.00 -6.63
C VAL A 34 -11.72 5.92 -6.94
N MET A 35 -12.93 6.13 -6.45
CA MET A 35 -14.14 5.41 -6.82
C MET A 35 -14.92 6.24 -7.83
N PHE A 36 -15.62 5.59 -8.74
CA PHE A 36 -16.50 6.21 -9.72
C PHE A 36 -17.95 5.83 -9.43
N ASN A 37 -18.79 6.82 -9.24
CA ASN A 37 -20.21 6.64 -9.10
C ASN A 37 -20.93 7.22 -10.34
N PHE A 38 -21.77 6.40 -10.96
CA PHE A 38 -22.55 6.72 -12.14
C PHE A 38 -24.05 6.86 -11.72
N PRO A 39 -24.52 8.09 -11.41
CA PRO A 39 -25.87 8.28 -10.85
C PRO A 39 -26.99 7.87 -11.79
N GLN A 40 -26.78 7.90 -13.12
CA GLN A 40 -27.78 7.53 -14.13
C GLN A 40 -28.06 6.03 -14.12
N ASP A 41 -27.05 5.22 -13.81
CA ASP A 41 -27.09 3.76 -13.78
C ASP A 41 -27.19 3.22 -12.35
N ASP A 42 -27.24 4.12 -11.35
CA ASP A 42 -27.16 3.80 -9.91
C ASP A 42 -26.04 2.79 -9.60
N PHE A 43 -24.86 3.03 -10.21
CA PHE A 43 -23.71 2.14 -10.21
C PHE A 43 -22.50 2.77 -9.53
N LEU A 44 -21.89 2.03 -8.60
CA LEU A 44 -20.63 2.41 -7.96
C LEU A 44 -19.52 1.40 -8.30
N PHE A 45 -18.41 1.90 -8.85
CA PHE A 45 -17.17 1.16 -9.08
C PHE A 45 -16.11 1.64 -8.12
N THR A 46 -15.59 0.75 -7.26
CA THR A 46 -14.71 1.18 -6.16
C THR A 46 -13.23 1.34 -6.56
N GLY A 47 -12.73 0.63 -7.57
CA GLY A 47 -11.29 0.37 -7.62
C GLY A 47 -10.84 -0.35 -6.34
N ASP A 48 -9.56 -0.29 -6.04
CA ASP A 48 -9.01 -0.82 -4.78
C ASP A 48 -9.34 0.14 -3.64
N ILE A 49 -9.90 -0.37 -2.53
CA ILE A 49 -10.36 0.46 -1.41
C ILE A 49 -9.64 0.16 -0.10
N HIS A 50 -9.54 1.19 0.73
CA HIS A 50 -9.18 1.04 2.14
C HIS A 50 -10.14 1.84 3.02
N THR A 51 -10.74 1.19 3.99
CA THR A 51 -11.84 1.74 4.79
C THR A 51 -11.40 2.31 6.15
N VAL A 52 -10.09 2.32 6.41
CA VAL A 52 -9.50 2.91 7.61
C VAL A 52 -8.57 4.06 7.22
N ASN A 53 -8.58 5.14 8.00
CA ASN A 53 -7.64 6.23 7.82
C ASN A 53 -6.20 5.76 8.10
N THR A 54 -5.28 6.04 7.16
CA THR A 54 -3.85 5.86 7.39
C THR A 54 -3.18 7.20 7.74
N GLN A 55 -1.89 7.23 7.94
CA GLN A 55 -1.17 8.51 8.08
C GLN A 55 -1.29 9.34 6.80
N LEU A 56 -1.27 8.69 5.64
CA LEU A 56 -1.18 9.31 4.32
C LEU A 56 -2.54 9.52 3.65
N THR A 57 -3.48 8.57 3.75
CA THR A 57 -4.75 8.56 3.02
C THR A 57 -5.96 8.62 3.96
N ARG A 58 -7.06 9.21 3.45
CA ARG A 58 -8.37 9.14 4.09
C ARG A 58 -9.04 7.83 3.73
N ALA A 59 -9.83 7.27 4.65
CA ALA A 59 -10.67 6.09 4.39
C ALA A 59 -11.65 6.33 3.24
N ALA A 60 -11.94 5.29 2.46
CA ALA A 60 -13.09 5.26 1.57
C ALA A 60 -14.38 5.38 2.38
N LYS A 61 -15.35 6.10 1.82
CA LYS A 61 -16.71 6.20 2.38
C LYS A 61 -17.68 5.48 1.47
N SER A 62 -18.59 4.71 2.05
CA SER A 62 -19.68 4.06 1.32
C SER A 62 -20.67 5.09 0.77
N HIS A 63 -21.21 4.82 -0.39
CA HIS A 63 -22.27 5.59 -1.03
C HIS A 63 -23.37 4.63 -1.48
N PRO A 64 -24.64 4.88 -1.19
CA PRO A 64 -25.74 4.06 -1.65
C PRO A 64 -25.72 3.89 -3.17
N CYS A 65 -26.03 2.68 -3.65
CA CYS A 65 -26.12 2.37 -5.07
C CYS A 65 -26.93 1.09 -5.27
N LYS A 66 -27.54 0.92 -6.44
CA LYS A 66 -28.28 -0.29 -6.83
C LYS A 66 -27.30 -1.42 -7.19
N THR A 67 -26.25 -1.10 -7.94
CA THR A 67 -25.20 -2.04 -8.32
C THR A 67 -23.84 -1.58 -7.83
N LEU A 68 -23.13 -2.46 -7.13
CA LEU A 68 -21.80 -2.21 -6.60
C LEU A 68 -20.78 -3.16 -7.22
N ALA A 69 -19.78 -2.62 -7.93
CA ALA A 69 -18.58 -3.37 -8.28
C ALA A 69 -17.45 -3.03 -7.30
N ILE A 70 -16.95 -4.04 -6.59
CA ILE A 70 -16.01 -3.89 -5.48
C ILE A 70 -14.89 -4.92 -5.53
N GLU A 71 -13.68 -4.51 -5.12
CA GLU A 71 -12.55 -5.41 -4.95
C GLU A 71 -12.82 -6.49 -3.89
N SER A 72 -12.06 -7.58 -3.95
CA SER A 72 -12.16 -8.71 -3.04
C SER A 72 -10.80 -9.35 -2.72
N THR A 73 -9.77 -8.54 -2.71
CA THR A 73 -8.35 -8.94 -2.56
C THR A 73 -8.13 -9.83 -1.32
N TYR A 74 -8.78 -9.50 -0.22
CA TYR A 74 -8.61 -10.22 1.05
C TYR A 74 -9.83 -11.06 1.45
N GLY A 75 -10.45 -11.73 0.48
CA GLY A 75 -11.54 -12.69 0.75
C GLY A 75 -11.14 -13.75 1.78
N GLY A 76 -11.88 -13.83 2.91
CA GLY A 76 -11.62 -14.76 4.02
C GLY A 76 -10.41 -14.38 4.88
N ARG A 77 -9.89 -13.16 4.78
CA ARG A 77 -8.73 -12.71 5.55
C ARG A 77 -8.97 -11.35 6.20
N GLU A 78 -8.60 -11.26 7.47
CA GLU A 78 -8.66 -10.02 8.25
C GLU A 78 -7.29 -9.36 8.41
N HIS A 79 -7.31 -8.06 8.65
CA HIS A 79 -6.14 -7.31 9.08
C HIS A 79 -6.16 -7.08 10.58
N PRO A 80 -4.99 -7.04 11.23
CA PRO A 80 -4.89 -6.61 12.62
C PRO A 80 -5.31 -5.13 12.75
N ASP A 81 -5.54 -4.70 13.99
CA ASP A 81 -5.81 -3.28 14.24
C ASP A 81 -4.66 -2.40 13.72
N ARG A 82 -5.02 -1.40 12.95
CA ARG A 82 -4.07 -0.53 12.26
C ARG A 82 -3.23 0.29 13.22
N ILE A 83 -3.83 0.84 14.26
CA ILE A 83 -3.16 1.72 15.23
C ILE A 83 -2.18 0.90 16.06
N GLU A 84 -2.60 -0.29 16.49
CA GLU A 84 -1.75 -1.22 17.24
C GLU A 84 -0.56 -1.68 16.40
N THR A 85 -0.79 -2.03 15.11
CA THR A 85 0.27 -2.44 14.19
C THR A 85 1.27 -1.31 13.91
N GLU A 86 0.81 -0.07 13.74
CA GLU A 86 1.67 1.09 13.58
C GLU A 86 2.52 1.32 14.83
N LYS A 87 1.92 1.19 16.02
CA LYS A 87 2.64 1.31 17.29
C LYS A 87 3.69 0.22 17.44
N GLU A 88 3.33 -1.04 17.20
CA GLU A 88 4.25 -2.18 17.28
C GLU A 88 5.45 -2.01 16.32
N LEU A 89 5.22 -1.50 15.11
CA LEU A 89 6.28 -1.15 14.18
C LEU A 89 7.21 -0.10 14.78
N LEU A 90 6.67 0.99 15.33
CA LEU A 90 7.47 2.08 15.90
C LEU A 90 8.27 1.61 17.11
N ASP A 91 7.65 0.89 18.04
CA ASP A 91 8.32 0.30 19.22
C ASP A 91 9.47 -0.63 18.79
N SER A 92 9.25 -1.42 17.72
CA SER A 92 10.27 -2.32 17.17
C SER A 92 11.43 -1.57 16.50
N VAL A 93 11.15 -0.46 15.80
CA VAL A 93 12.18 0.41 15.21
C VAL A 93 13.02 1.04 16.32
N GLU A 94 12.37 1.61 17.34
CA GLU A 94 13.03 2.27 18.47
C GLU A 94 13.92 1.29 19.25
N ASP A 95 13.46 0.06 19.49
CA ASP A 95 14.24 -0.97 20.17
C ASP A 95 15.54 -1.32 19.41
N VAL A 96 15.48 -1.45 18.09
CA VAL A 96 16.66 -1.73 17.26
C VAL A 96 17.63 -0.55 17.26
N VAL A 97 17.12 0.67 17.08
CA VAL A 97 17.94 1.89 17.04
C VAL A 97 18.62 2.15 18.39
N ASN A 98 17.90 2.00 19.50
CA ASN A 98 18.44 2.17 20.86
C ASN A 98 19.54 1.16 21.19
N LYS A 99 19.57 0.00 20.53
CA LYS A 99 20.64 -1.00 20.62
C LYS A 99 21.80 -0.76 19.65
N GLY A 100 21.78 0.37 18.92
CA GLY A 100 22.81 0.73 17.92
C GLY A 100 22.70 -0.06 16.60
N GLY A 101 21.56 -0.68 16.36
CA GLY A 101 21.25 -1.34 15.09
C GLY A 101 20.66 -0.38 14.05
N GLN A 102 20.49 -0.86 12.84
CA GLN A 102 19.87 -0.13 11.73
C GLN A 102 18.64 -0.89 11.23
N VAL A 103 17.58 -0.17 10.89
CA VAL A 103 16.36 -0.76 10.34
C VAL A 103 16.23 -0.47 8.86
N VAL A 104 16.05 -1.52 8.05
CA VAL A 104 15.65 -1.40 6.64
C VAL A 104 14.17 -1.70 6.53
N LEU A 105 13.41 -0.76 5.94
CA LEU A 105 11.98 -0.84 5.67
C LEU A 105 11.74 -0.95 4.15
N PRO A 106 11.66 -2.18 3.61
CA PRO A 106 11.28 -2.39 2.22
C PRO A 106 9.87 -1.86 1.95
N SER A 107 9.68 -1.11 0.88
CA SER A 107 8.40 -0.47 0.61
C SER A 107 8.12 -0.30 -0.88
N PHE A 108 6.83 -0.19 -1.22
CA PHE A 108 6.41 0.26 -2.55
C PHE A 108 6.70 1.76 -2.70
N GLY A 109 7.01 2.18 -3.93
CA GLY A 109 7.38 3.56 -4.22
C GLY A 109 6.25 4.55 -3.99
N LEU A 110 5.00 4.17 -4.30
CA LEU A 110 3.80 4.97 -4.09
C LEU A 110 3.02 4.47 -2.86
N GLY A 111 2.62 5.39 -2.02
CA GLY A 111 1.83 5.16 -0.82
C GLY A 111 2.71 4.73 0.35
N ARG A 112 3.19 3.49 0.37
CA ARG A 112 3.88 2.89 1.52
C ARG A 112 5.17 3.61 1.89
N SER A 113 6.02 3.98 0.94
CA SER A 113 7.25 4.73 1.25
C SER A 113 6.95 6.02 2.01
N GLN A 114 5.96 6.79 1.55
CA GLN A 114 5.60 8.07 2.14
C GLN A 114 4.96 7.91 3.51
N GLU A 115 4.11 6.92 3.67
CA GLU A 115 3.47 6.61 4.94
C GLU A 115 4.49 6.19 6.00
N LEU A 116 5.46 5.35 5.64
CA LEU A 116 6.53 4.95 6.54
C LEU A 116 7.39 6.15 6.99
N LEU A 117 7.67 7.10 6.08
CA LEU A 117 8.36 8.33 6.48
C LEU A 117 7.57 9.13 7.52
N MET A 118 6.24 9.23 7.37
CA MET A 118 5.37 9.91 8.34
C MET A 118 5.30 9.19 9.68
N LEU A 119 5.38 7.85 9.67
CA LEU A 119 5.40 7.04 10.88
C LEU A 119 6.71 7.22 11.64
N VAL A 120 7.85 6.94 10.99
CA VAL A 120 9.15 6.93 11.66
C VAL A 120 9.63 8.34 12.04
N GLU A 121 9.14 9.38 11.40
CA GLU A 121 9.42 10.79 11.78
C GLU A 121 9.04 11.08 13.24
N LYS A 122 8.01 10.38 13.77
CA LYS A 122 7.57 10.52 15.16
C LYS A 122 8.63 10.12 16.20
N LEU A 123 9.59 9.29 15.81
CA LEU A 123 10.67 8.80 16.66
C LEU A 123 11.86 9.78 16.76
N GLY A 124 11.95 10.76 15.84
CA GLY A 124 13.07 11.71 15.80
C GLY A 124 14.42 11.09 15.43
N VAL A 125 14.43 9.92 14.79
CA VAL A 125 15.63 9.19 14.35
C VAL A 125 16.10 9.66 12.98
N GLU A 126 17.35 9.35 12.60
CA GLU A 126 17.88 9.69 11.27
C GLU A 126 17.32 8.77 10.19
N VAL A 127 16.49 9.32 9.31
CA VAL A 127 15.80 8.58 8.24
C VAL A 127 16.39 8.89 6.88
N TRP A 128 16.58 7.84 6.08
CA TRP A 128 16.99 7.90 4.68
C TRP A 128 15.95 7.28 3.76
N LEU A 129 15.70 7.92 2.61
CA LEU A 129 14.84 7.37 1.54
C LEU A 129 15.68 7.12 0.28
N ASP A 130 15.69 5.88 -0.20
CA ASP A 130 16.31 5.50 -1.48
C ASP A 130 15.32 4.82 -2.43
N GLY A 131 15.47 5.09 -3.71
CA GLY A 131 14.67 4.51 -4.78
C GLY A 131 13.52 5.41 -5.25
N MET A 132 12.55 4.79 -5.91
CA MET A 132 11.42 5.46 -6.59
C MET A 132 10.56 6.31 -5.63
N GLY A 133 10.46 5.92 -4.36
CA GLY A 133 9.70 6.65 -3.33
C GLY A 133 10.07 8.13 -3.25
N ARG A 134 11.33 8.47 -3.54
CA ARG A 134 11.82 9.85 -3.59
C ARG A 134 11.15 10.69 -4.69
N ASP A 135 11.02 10.16 -5.89
CA ASP A 135 10.44 10.90 -7.01
C ASP A 135 8.92 11.00 -6.85
N ILE A 136 8.28 9.94 -6.34
CA ILE A 136 6.87 9.94 -5.94
C ILE A 136 6.61 10.99 -4.85
N ALA A 137 7.48 11.10 -3.84
CA ALA A 137 7.35 12.11 -2.79
C ALA A 137 7.24 13.54 -3.36
N ARG A 138 8.05 13.87 -4.37
CA ARG A 138 8.00 15.16 -5.06
C ARG A 138 6.72 15.36 -5.87
N ILE A 139 6.18 14.28 -6.47
CA ILE A 139 4.92 14.33 -7.20
C ILE A 139 3.78 14.62 -6.24
N LEU A 140 3.70 13.90 -5.12
CA LEU A 140 2.63 14.06 -4.13
C LEU A 140 2.58 15.48 -3.52
N GLN A 141 3.72 16.13 -3.36
CA GLN A 141 3.76 17.53 -2.91
C GLN A 141 3.04 18.49 -3.87
N LYS A 142 2.91 18.14 -5.15
CA LYS A 142 2.16 18.93 -6.15
C LYS A 142 0.65 18.64 -6.13
N TYR A 143 0.22 17.56 -5.47
CA TYR A 143 -1.17 17.10 -5.40
C TYR A 143 -1.65 16.93 -3.95
N PRO A 144 -1.61 18.01 -3.14
CA PRO A 144 -1.92 17.91 -1.70
C PRO A 144 -3.36 17.44 -1.41
N GLY A 145 -4.29 17.62 -2.34
CA GLY A 145 -5.69 17.17 -2.20
C GLY A 145 -5.84 15.65 -2.02
N SER A 146 -4.88 14.86 -2.49
CA SER A 146 -4.86 13.41 -2.33
C SER A 146 -4.29 12.94 -0.98
N ILE A 147 -3.80 13.86 -0.16
CA ILE A 147 -3.11 13.56 1.10
C ILE A 147 -4.01 13.92 2.28
N ARG A 148 -4.08 13.03 3.27
CA ARG A 148 -4.85 13.26 4.49
C ARG A 148 -4.23 14.32 5.40
N ASP A 149 -2.93 14.19 5.68
CA ASP A 149 -2.15 15.11 6.51
C ASP A 149 -0.97 15.67 5.73
N VAL A 150 -1.21 16.78 5.03
CA VAL A 150 -0.18 17.49 4.25
C VAL A 150 0.91 18.07 5.16
N GLY A 151 0.54 18.54 6.34
CA GLY A 151 1.49 19.10 7.32
C GLY A 151 2.48 18.06 7.81
N GLY A 152 1.97 16.89 8.25
CA GLY A 152 2.77 15.75 8.69
C GLY A 152 3.67 15.22 7.57
N MET A 153 3.13 15.07 6.34
CA MET A 153 3.94 14.64 5.19
C MET A 153 5.08 15.63 4.90
N ASN A 154 4.82 16.93 4.90
CA ASN A 154 5.84 17.94 4.66
C ASN A 154 6.89 17.97 5.77
N LYS A 155 6.50 17.73 7.03
CA LYS A 155 7.42 17.59 8.16
C LYS A 155 8.34 16.38 7.95
N ALA A 156 7.76 15.21 7.66
CA ALA A 156 8.51 13.98 7.41
C ALA A 156 9.52 14.16 6.25
N TYR A 157 9.12 14.81 5.15
CA TYR A 157 10.03 15.04 4.03
C TYR A 157 11.18 16.00 4.35
N ARG A 158 10.95 17.05 5.15
CA ARG A 158 12.03 17.96 5.56
C ARG A 158 13.05 17.26 6.44
N ASN A 159 12.63 16.30 7.25
CA ASN A 159 13.48 15.57 8.19
C ASN A 159 14.09 14.30 7.58
N THR A 160 13.76 13.95 6.33
CA THR A 160 14.29 12.78 5.62
C THR A 160 15.49 13.14 4.76
N ASN A 161 16.56 12.35 4.85
CA ASN A 161 17.70 12.38 3.94
C ASN A 161 17.38 11.59 2.67
N PHE A 162 17.63 12.17 1.49
CA PHE A 162 17.34 11.54 0.20
C PHE A 162 18.60 11.07 -0.50
N VAL A 163 18.67 9.79 -0.83
CA VAL A 163 19.73 9.23 -1.67
C VAL A 163 19.49 9.63 -3.13
N LYS A 164 20.27 10.57 -3.64
CA LYS A 164 20.19 11.04 -5.04
C LYS A 164 21.12 10.24 -5.97
N TYR A 165 22.24 9.76 -5.44
CA TYR A 165 23.26 9.01 -6.17
C TYR A 165 23.73 7.80 -5.36
N ALA A 166 24.08 6.71 -6.01
CA ALA A 166 24.50 5.46 -5.36
C ALA A 166 25.62 5.64 -4.32
N ARG A 167 26.55 6.57 -4.55
CA ARG A 167 27.63 6.89 -3.59
C ARG A 167 27.14 7.35 -2.21
N GLN A 168 25.92 7.91 -2.14
CA GLN A 168 25.33 8.38 -0.87
C GLN A 168 24.79 7.23 -0.01
N ARG A 169 24.62 6.03 -0.58
CA ARG A 169 24.24 4.81 0.19
C ARG A 169 25.20 4.54 1.33
N LYS A 170 26.50 4.83 1.14
CA LYS A 170 27.49 4.72 2.23
C LYS A 170 27.19 5.65 3.41
N ALA A 171 26.58 6.81 3.16
CA ALA A 171 26.13 7.70 4.23
C ALA A 171 24.83 7.16 4.87
N ALA A 172 23.88 6.71 4.04
CA ALA A 172 22.64 6.10 4.52
C ALA A 172 22.87 4.88 5.42
N MET A 173 23.94 4.11 5.16
CA MET A 173 24.37 2.99 6.01
C MET A 173 24.89 3.40 7.40
N ARG A 174 24.89 4.68 7.74
CA ARG A 174 25.21 5.20 9.09
C ARG A 174 24.02 5.82 9.79
N GLY A 175 22.89 5.99 9.07
CA GLY A 175 21.64 6.45 9.65
C GLY A 175 20.89 5.33 10.35
N ASP A 176 19.82 5.67 11.05
CA ASP A 176 19.05 4.72 11.88
C ASP A 176 18.06 3.89 11.05
N VAL A 177 17.32 4.54 10.15
CA VAL A 177 16.26 3.92 9.37
C VAL A 177 16.42 4.20 7.89
N ILE A 178 16.31 3.17 7.07
CA ILE A 178 16.33 3.25 5.61
C ILE A 178 14.99 2.76 5.05
N VAL A 179 14.19 3.68 4.50
CA VAL A 179 13.01 3.34 3.70
C VAL A 179 13.45 3.20 2.25
N THR A 180 13.15 2.05 1.60
CA THR A 180 13.71 1.79 0.26
C THR A 180 12.85 0.86 -0.58
N THR A 181 12.91 1.02 -1.91
CA THR A 181 12.23 0.12 -2.87
C THR A 181 13.15 -1.02 -3.30
N SER A 182 12.64 -2.18 -3.64
CA SER A 182 11.24 -2.60 -3.78
C SER A 182 10.69 -3.30 -2.53
N GLY A 183 9.37 -3.18 -2.33
CA GLY A 183 8.69 -3.78 -1.18
C GLY A 183 8.70 -5.32 -1.16
N MET A 184 8.79 -5.97 -2.33
CA MET A 184 8.84 -7.44 -2.46
C MET A 184 10.26 -7.98 -2.64
N LEU A 185 11.29 -7.16 -2.49
CA LEU A 185 12.72 -7.52 -2.56
C LEU A 185 13.18 -8.11 -3.91
N ASN A 186 12.40 -8.02 -4.99
CA ASN A 186 12.77 -8.58 -6.30
C ASN A 186 13.81 -7.74 -7.07
N GLY A 187 14.31 -6.68 -6.46
CA GLY A 187 15.30 -5.78 -7.07
C GLY A 187 15.26 -4.39 -6.43
N GLY A 188 16.02 -3.47 -7.00
CA GLY A 188 16.13 -2.10 -6.51
C GLY A 188 17.18 -1.92 -5.41
N PRO A 189 17.28 -0.70 -4.84
CA PRO A 189 18.31 -0.39 -3.86
C PRO A 189 18.21 -1.20 -2.56
N VAL A 190 17.03 -1.75 -2.25
CA VAL A 190 16.83 -2.59 -1.06
C VAL A 190 17.83 -3.75 -0.97
N LEU A 191 18.15 -4.40 -2.09
CA LEU A 191 19.09 -5.53 -2.10
C LEU A 191 20.50 -5.11 -1.67
N HIS A 192 20.93 -3.89 -2.00
CA HIS A 192 22.19 -3.34 -1.53
C HIS A 192 22.20 -3.23 0.01
N TYR A 193 21.18 -2.62 0.59
CA TYR A 193 21.09 -2.45 2.04
C TYR A 193 21.02 -3.79 2.77
N LEU A 194 20.24 -4.73 2.24
CA LEU A 194 20.14 -6.07 2.82
C LEU A 194 21.47 -6.83 2.74
N SER A 195 22.25 -6.66 1.66
CA SER A 195 23.58 -7.27 1.56
C SER A 195 24.52 -6.81 2.66
N GLU A 196 24.41 -5.54 3.08
CA GLU A 196 25.25 -4.94 4.12
C GLU A 196 24.82 -5.37 5.53
N ILE A 197 23.51 -5.27 5.86
CA ILE A 197 23.03 -5.52 7.22
C ILE A 197 22.77 -6.99 7.55
N ARG A 198 22.63 -7.88 6.57
CA ARG A 198 22.14 -9.27 6.75
C ARG A 198 22.88 -10.08 7.78
N LYS A 199 24.14 -9.78 8.07
CA LYS A 199 24.99 -10.49 9.04
C LYS A 199 25.02 -9.82 10.41
N ASN A 200 24.41 -8.64 10.56
CA ASN A 200 24.42 -7.90 11.82
C ASN A 200 23.15 -8.21 12.64
N PRO A 201 23.25 -8.98 13.74
CA PRO A 201 22.08 -9.35 14.54
C PRO A 201 21.45 -8.18 15.30
N SER A 202 22.16 -7.05 15.44
CA SER A 202 21.62 -5.83 16.04
C SER A 202 20.74 -5.06 15.06
N SER A 203 20.89 -5.25 13.74
CA SER A 203 20.09 -4.60 12.70
C SER A 203 18.83 -5.40 12.38
N ALA A 204 17.91 -4.80 11.64
CA ALA A 204 16.62 -5.41 11.31
C ALA A 204 16.15 -5.13 9.89
N VAL A 205 15.35 -6.07 9.36
CA VAL A 205 14.50 -5.91 8.19
C VAL A 205 13.05 -6.05 8.62
N PHE A 206 12.23 -5.03 8.40
CA PHE A 206 10.82 -5.08 8.73
C PHE A 206 9.97 -5.00 7.45
N LEU A 207 9.32 -6.10 7.10
CA LEU A 207 8.39 -6.17 5.98
C LEU A 207 7.07 -5.48 6.35
N THR A 208 6.61 -4.52 5.56
CA THR A 208 5.48 -3.67 5.90
C THR A 208 4.29 -3.84 4.96
N GLY A 209 4.15 -5.01 4.37
CA GLY A 209 3.04 -5.34 3.47
C GLY A 209 3.09 -6.79 3.03
N PHE A 210 2.04 -7.18 2.32
CA PHE A 210 1.90 -8.52 1.79
C PHE A 210 3.07 -8.88 0.87
N GLN A 211 3.56 -10.11 1.00
CA GLN A 211 4.62 -10.67 0.16
C GLN A 211 4.02 -11.73 -0.76
N VAL A 212 3.94 -11.43 -2.04
CA VAL A 212 3.34 -12.32 -3.05
C VAL A 212 4.15 -13.61 -3.16
N PRO A 213 3.51 -14.80 -3.16
CA PRO A 213 4.18 -16.08 -3.41
C PRO A 213 5.09 -16.03 -4.64
N GLY A 214 6.26 -16.64 -4.56
CA GLY A 214 7.27 -16.61 -5.62
C GLY A 214 8.17 -15.35 -5.62
N THR A 215 7.91 -14.36 -4.77
CA THR A 215 8.79 -13.19 -4.62
C THR A 215 9.93 -13.46 -3.65
N ASN A 216 10.98 -12.66 -3.77
CA ASN A 216 12.13 -12.72 -2.87
C ASN A 216 11.75 -12.36 -1.42
N GLY A 217 10.81 -11.43 -1.24
CA GLY A 217 10.28 -11.08 0.08
C GLY A 217 9.46 -12.21 0.71
N HIS A 218 8.69 -12.95 -0.08
CA HIS A 218 7.99 -14.15 0.39
C HIS A 218 8.98 -15.24 0.81
N MET A 219 10.01 -15.49 0.00
CA MET A 219 11.07 -16.45 0.34
C MET A 219 11.76 -16.04 1.65
N LEU A 220 12.09 -14.75 1.83
CA LEU A 220 12.70 -14.26 3.06
C LEU A 220 11.81 -14.53 4.28
N LYS A 221 10.52 -14.25 4.16
CA LYS A 221 9.54 -14.45 5.24
C LYS A 221 9.43 -15.91 5.66
N GLU A 222 9.40 -16.84 4.68
CA GLU A 222 9.17 -18.27 4.93
C GLU A 222 10.45 -19.01 5.33
N THR A 223 11.62 -18.58 4.82
CA THR A 223 12.85 -19.37 4.94
C THR A 223 14.00 -18.65 5.65
N GLY A 224 13.88 -17.35 5.93
CA GLY A 224 14.98 -16.54 6.42
C GLY A 224 16.10 -16.29 5.38
N LYS A 225 15.84 -16.60 4.11
CA LYS A 225 16.82 -16.48 3.00
C LYS A 225 16.30 -15.55 1.93
N LEU A 226 17.22 -14.89 1.23
CA LEU A 226 16.89 -14.10 0.04
C LEU A 226 17.99 -14.16 -1.01
N ARG A 227 17.65 -13.83 -2.26
CA ARG A 227 18.60 -13.59 -3.34
C ARG A 227 19.03 -12.14 -3.37
N LEU A 228 20.33 -11.88 -3.44
CA LEU A 228 20.88 -10.52 -3.50
C LEU A 228 20.96 -9.95 -4.92
N GLU A 229 20.83 -10.79 -5.93
CA GLU A 229 20.82 -10.41 -7.33
C GLU A 229 19.43 -10.56 -7.94
N ARG A 230 19.17 -9.83 -9.03
CA ARG A 230 17.91 -9.95 -9.75
C ARG A 230 17.82 -11.32 -10.44
N GLY A 231 16.65 -11.95 -10.34
CA GLY A 231 16.38 -13.24 -10.98
C GLY A 231 16.94 -14.42 -10.20
N ASP A 232 16.94 -15.59 -10.83
CA ASP A 232 17.32 -16.86 -10.21
C ASP A 232 18.83 -17.21 -10.34
N SER A 233 19.64 -16.24 -10.79
CA SER A 233 21.05 -16.47 -11.13
C SER A 233 21.98 -16.67 -9.94
N SER A 234 21.59 -16.25 -8.73
CA SER A 234 22.38 -16.42 -7.52
C SER A 234 21.69 -17.30 -6.47
N PRO A 235 22.46 -18.14 -5.74
CA PRO A 235 21.88 -18.91 -4.65
C PRO A 235 21.36 -17.99 -3.53
N PRO A 236 20.26 -18.38 -2.83
CA PRO A 236 19.80 -17.64 -1.67
C PRO A 236 20.85 -17.61 -0.55
N VAL A 237 20.92 -16.48 0.14
CA VAL A 237 21.82 -16.28 1.30
C VAL A 237 20.99 -16.11 2.58
N ASP A 238 21.56 -16.52 3.70
CA ASP A 238 20.94 -16.38 5.02
C ASP A 238 20.94 -14.92 5.49
N ILE A 239 19.87 -14.57 6.20
CA ILE A 239 19.69 -13.30 6.90
C ILE A 239 19.73 -13.57 8.40
N ASN A 240 20.75 -13.04 9.08
CA ASN A 240 20.97 -13.19 10.52
C ASN A 240 20.54 -11.94 11.31
N CYS A 241 20.23 -10.84 10.64
CA CYS A 241 19.59 -9.69 11.28
C CYS A 241 18.14 -10.02 11.64
N GLN A 242 17.54 -9.20 12.50
CA GLN A 242 16.16 -9.39 12.94
C GLN A 242 15.19 -9.26 11.75
N LEU A 243 14.18 -10.13 11.70
CA LEU A 243 13.12 -10.10 10.70
C LEU A 243 11.77 -10.05 11.38
N LYS A 244 10.97 -9.03 11.05
CA LYS A 244 9.56 -8.93 11.45
C LYS A 244 8.69 -8.57 10.24
N SER A 245 7.39 -8.87 10.34
CA SER A 245 6.39 -8.50 9.35
C SER A 245 5.24 -7.77 10.04
N PHE A 246 4.85 -6.62 9.48
CA PHE A 246 3.75 -5.80 9.95
C PHE A 246 2.72 -5.68 8.82
N ASP A 247 1.48 -6.05 9.09
CA ASP A 247 0.40 -5.95 8.09
C ASP A 247 -0.15 -4.53 8.06
N LEU A 248 0.46 -3.71 7.24
CA LEU A 248 0.00 -2.35 6.96
C LEU A 248 -0.72 -2.27 5.60
N SER A 249 -1.48 -3.28 5.20
CA SER A 249 -2.16 -3.32 3.90
C SER A 249 -2.85 -2.00 3.55
N GLY A 250 -2.88 -1.68 2.27
CA GLY A 250 -3.66 -0.56 1.71
C GLY A 250 -5.01 -1.00 1.16
N HIS A 251 -5.36 -2.30 1.23
CA HIS A 251 -6.67 -2.84 0.87
C HIS A 251 -7.51 -3.08 2.12
N ALA A 252 -8.81 -3.10 1.97
CA ALA A 252 -9.73 -3.49 3.02
C ALA A 252 -9.66 -5.01 3.28
N GLY A 253 -9.80 -5.43 4.55
CA GLY A 253 -9.96 -6.82 4.96
C GLY A 253 -11.37 -7.34 4.68
N HIS A 254 -11.58 -8.64 4.87
CA HIS A 254 -12.85 -9.31 4.56
C HIS A 254 -14.06 -8.62 5.24
N SER A 255 -14.05 -8.53 6.56
CA SER A 255 -15.16 -7.90 7.30
C SER A 255 -15.34 -6.42 6.95
N GLN A 256 -14.26 -5.72 6.60
CA GLN A 256 -14.34 -4.31 6.17
C GLN A 256 -15.03 -4.17 4.81
N ILE A 257 -14.80 -5.11 3.89
CA ILE A 257 -15.47 -5.16 2.58
C ILE A 257 -16.96 -5.45 2.79
N VAL A 258 -17.31 -6.45 3.60
CA VAL A 258 -18.71 -6.78 3.94
C VAL A 258 -19.43 -5.58 4.57
N ASP A 259 -18.79 -4.92 5.54
CA ASP A 259 -19.34 -3.70 6.19
C ASP A 259 -19.53 -2.55 5.19
N PHE A 260 -18.61 -2.38 4.25
CA PHE A 260 -18.73 -1.38 3.18
C PHE A 260 -19.90 -1.68 2.24
N ILE A 261 -20.09 -2.95 1.84
CA ILE A 261 -21.21 -3.40 1.01
C ILE A 261 -22.53 -3.17 1.75
N ASN A 262 -22.63 -3.59 3.02
CA ASN A 262 -23.84 -3.39 3.83
C ASN A 262 -24.22 -1.90 3.95
N LYS A 263 -23.24 -1.00 4.06
CA LYS A 263 -23.47 0.44 4.11
C LYS A 263 -23.86 1.05 2.76
N CYS A 264 -23.41 0.47 1.65
CA CYS A 264 -23.88 0.85 0.30
C CYS A 264 -25.28 0.35 0.03
N ASN A 265 -25.70 -0.75 0.66
CA ASN A 265 -27.00 -1.41 0.55
C ASN A 265 -27.43 -1.65 -0.91
N PRO A 266 -26.61 -2.31 -1.73
CA PRO A 266 -26.93 -2.56 -3.14
C PRO A 266 -27.96 -3.70 -3.28
N GLU A 267 -28.55 -3.83 -4.47
CA GLU A 267 -29.30 -5.03 -4.87
C GLU A 267 -28.33 -6.09 -5.46
N LYS A 268 -27.32 -5.62 -6.22
CA LYS A 268 -26.35 -6.45 -6.95
C LYS A 268 -24.92 -6.10 -6.55
N VAL A 269 -24.11 -7.12 -6.23
CA VAL A 269 -22.67 -7.00 -5.88
C VAL A 269 -21.81 -7.76 -6.88
N ILE A 270 -20.91 -7.06 -7.54
CA ILE A 270 -19.94 -7.65 -8.48
C ILE A 270 -18.58 -7.66 -7.78
N LEU A 271 -18.09 -8.86 -7.42
CA LEU A 271 -16.79 -9.03 -6.77
C LEU A 271 -15.70 -9.29 -7.81
N TYR A 272 -14.70 -8.41 -7.87
CA TYR A 272 -13.55 -8.55 -8.75
C TYR A 272 -12.23 -8.42 -7.98
N HIS A 273 -11.09 -8.58 -8.65
CA HIS A 273 -9.74 -8.38 -8.09
C HIS A 273 -9.51 -9.12 -6.77
N GLY A 274 -9.57 -10.45 -6.81
CA GLY A 274 -9.28 -11.30 -5.66
C GLY A 274 -9.25 -12.77 -6.03
N ASP A 275 -8.36 -13.52 -5.38
CA ASP A 275 -8.20 -14.96 -5.65
C ASP A 275 -9.24 -15.81 -4.91
N ASN A 276 -9.75 -15.34 -3.76
CA ASN A 276 -10.70 -16.06 -2.92
C ASN A 276 -12.04 -15.33 -2.80
N ARG A 277 -12.64 -14.94 -3.93
CA ARG A 277 -13.92 -14.23 -3.99
C ARG A 277 -15.09 -15.02 -3.41
N GLU A 278 -15.02 -16.34 -3.53
CA GLU A 278 -16.03 -17.28 -3.00
C GLU A 278 -16.22 -17.15 -1.47
N ALA A 279 -15.20 -16.71 -0.74
CA ALA A 279 -15.27 -16.54 0.70
C ALA A 279 -16.33 -15.53 1.16
N PHE A 280 -16.78 -14.63 0.27
CA PHE A 280 -17.80 -13.65 0.59
C PHE A 280 -19.24 -14.17 0.46
N LYS A 281 -19.47 -15.32 -0.18
CA LYS A 281 -20.82 -15.79 -0.52
C LYS A 281 -21.73 -15.99 0.72
N GLU A 282 -21.17 -16.49 1.82
CA GLU A 282 -21.97 -16.72 3.02
C GLU A 282 -22.41 -15.40 3.69
N ASP A 283 -21.49 -14.43 3.74
CA ASP A 283 -21.75 -13.12 4.37
C ASP A 283 -22.62 -12.23 3.49
N LEU A 284 -22.70 -12.50 2.18
CA LEU A 284 -23.45 -11.73 1.20
C LEU A 284 -24.67 -12.48 0.64
N LYS A 285 -25.19 -13.49 1.34
CA LYS A 285 -26.33 -14.34 0.88
C LYS A 285 -27.63 -13.57 0.61
N ASP A 286 -27.78 -12.38 1.21
CA ASP A 286 -28.94 -11.52 1.05
C ASP A 286 -28.87 -10.62 -0.19
N TYR A 287 -27.76 -10.67 -0.94
CA TYR A 287 -27.47 -9.90 -2.14
C TYR A 287 -27.39 -10.79 -3.37
N GLU A 288 -27.66 -10.24 -4.55
CA GLU A 288 -27.30 -10.88 -5.81
C GLU A 288 -25.79 -10.73 -6.04
N VAL A 289 -25.02 -11.80 -5.83
CA VAL A 289 -23.54 -11.78 -5.92
C VAL A 289 -23.08 -12.37 -7.24
N ILE A 290 -22.34 -11.58 -8.03
CA ILE A 290 -21.72 -11.95 -9.30
C ILE A 290 -20.21 -12.03 -9.12
N LEU A 291 -19.62 -13.15 -9.57
CA LEU A 291 -18.18 -13.38 -9.60
C LEU A 291 -17.71 -13.46 -11.05
N PRO A 292 -17.43 -12.34 -11.73
CA PRO A 292 -17.12 -12.34 -13.15
C PRO A 292 -15.89 -13.16 -13.49
N MET A 293 -15.95 -13.86 -14.62
CA MET A 293 -14.80 -14.51 -15.23
C MET A 293 -14.05 -13.52 -16.11
N GLU A 294 -12.81 -13.84 -16.42
CA GLU A 294 -12.02 -13.04 -17.36
C GLU A 294 -12.73 -12.94 -18.72
N ASN A 295 -12.85 -11.72 -19.27
CA ASN A 295 -13.56 -11.40 -20.50
C ASN A 295 -15.09 -11.64 -20.49
N GLU A 296 -15.70 -11.84 -19.33
CA GLU A 296 -17.16 -11.90 -19.21
C GLU A 296 -17.75 -10.48 -19.28
N THR A 297 -18.87 -10.36 -20.01
CA THR A 297 -19.68 -9.13 -20.06
C THR A 297 -20.83 -9.26 -19.07
N ILE A 298 -20.97 -8.27 -18.19
CA ILE A 298 -22.07 -8.20 -17.22
C ILE A 298 -22.94 -7.01 -17.61
N GLU A 299 -24.23 -7.27 -17.81
CA GLU A 299 -25.22 -6.22 -18.02
C GLU A 299 -25.64 -5.65 -16.65
N ILE A 300 -25.70 -4.33 -16.57
CA ILE A 300 -26.12 -3.57 -15.39
C ILE A 300 -27.48 -2.98 -15.75
N ASP A 301 -28.55 -3.55 -15.18
CA ASP A 301 -29.94 -3.09 -15.36
C ASP A 301 -30.30 -1.95 -14.39
#